data_67c29f0071f179ba773ac06d7408ac9b
#
_entry.id   67c29f0071f179ba773ac06d7408ac9b
#
_cell.length_a   1.000
_cell.length_b   1.000
_cell.length_c   1.000
_cell.angle_alpha   90.00
_cell.angle_beta   90.00
_cell.angle_gamma   90.00
#
_symmetry.space_group_name_H-M   'P 1'
#
loop_
_entity.id
_entity.type
_entity.pdbx_description
1 polymer ?
#
loop_
_entity_poly.entity_id
_entity_poly.type
_entity_poly.pdbx_seq_one_letter_code
_entity_poly.pdbx_strand_id
1 'polypeptide(L)'
;MKKILNLVITGGPCGGKTTSLQILKEYFEQKGFKVFTVEETATSVIRSGAIPKPDGSVSLEVFQWMILIEQLSKEIAIRKAAVDCDEEKVVILYDRAVLDNRAYISHKIFQKMIDQLGITEKQIMSWYDLILHMVSPAYDKPDVYNKGNVARMENVERARQVEADTIDAWPECDKKHVFYNDCDFPEKIRRMIEVIDEEIAKWENTQETIQIQETEGEKHPTDTEIIYTMIHPLQFVKH
;
A
#
# COMPACT_ATOMS: atom_id res chain seq x y z
N MET A 1 23.66 -2.27 11.62
CA MET A 1 22.32 -1.70 11.97
C MET A 1 21.31 -2.36 11.06
N LYS A 2 20.25 -2.92 11.63
CA LYS A 2 19.19 -3.61 10.88
C LYS A 2 18.54 -2.69 9.85
N LYS A 3 18.35 -3.17 8.65
CA LYS A 3 17.78 -2.43 7.55
C LYS A 3 16.43 -3.04 7.16
N ILE A 4 15.38 -2.23 7.10
CA ILE A 4 14.05 -2.66 6.70
C ILE A 4 13.61 -1.84 5.49
N LEU A 5 13.35 -2.49 4.36
CA LEU A 5 12.83 -1.88 3.13
C LEU A 5 11.31 -2.07 3.08
N ASN A 6 10.57 -0.97 2.98
CA ASN A 6 9.11 -0.95 2.92
C ASN A 6 8.65 -0.70 1.48
N LEU A 7 8.16 -1.74 0.80
CA LEU A 7 7.83 -1.73 -0.61
C LEU A 7 6.34 -1.97 -0.84
N VAL A 8 5.65 -0.97 -1.39
CA VAL A 8 4.22 -1.04 -1.71
C VAL A 8 4.01 -1.49 -3.14
N ILE A 9 3.12 -2.45 -3.35
CA ILE A 9 2.60 -2.83 -4.67
C ILE A 9 1.14 -2.41 -4.72
N THR A 10 0.84 -1.42 -5.55
CA THR A 10 -0.49 -0.84 -5.72
C THR A 10 -0.94 -0.84 -7.18
N GLY A 11 -2.12 -0.34 -7.46
CA GLY A 11 -2.73 -0.26 -8.78
C GLY A 11 -4.13 -0.84 -8.83
N GLY A 12 -4.83 -0.65 -9.93
CA GLY A 12 -6.20 -1.08 -10.14
C GLY A 12 -6.40 -2.59 -10.21
N PRO A 13 -7.62 -3.03 -10.46
CA PRO A 13 -7.94 -4.45 -10.56
C PRO A 13 -7.23 -5.10 -11.77
N CYS A 14 -6.85 -6.38 -11.62
CA CYS A 14 -6.20 -7.18 -12.67
C CYS A 14 -4.83 -6.65 -13.18
N GLY A 15 -4.18 -5.70 -12.49
CA GLY A 15 -2.85 -5.20 -12.84
C GLY A 15 -1.71 -6.20 -12.62
N GLY A 16 -1.97 -7.39 -12.06
CA GLY A 16 -0.96 -8.42 -11.81
C GLY A 16 -0.30 -8.35 -10.43
N LYS A 17 -0.82 -7.55 -9.51
CA LYS A 17 -0.23 -7.32 -8.16
C LYS A 17 0.09 -8.61 -7.40
N THR A 18 -0.89 -9.50 -7.24
CA THR A 18 -0.72 -10.76 -6.48
C THR A 18 0.37 -11.65 -7.08
N THR A 19 0.41 -11.75 -8.42
CA THR A 19 1.48 -12.50 -9.12
C THR A 19 2.83 -11.86 -8.91
N SER A 20 2.90 -10.52 -8.99
CA SER A 20 4.14 -9.77 -8.77
C SER A 20 4.64 -9.91 -7.33
N LEU A 21 3.75 -9.88 -6.35
CA LEU A 21 4.11 -10.10 -4.94
C LEU A 21 4.79 -11.45 -4.72
N GLN A 22 4.26 -12.52 -5.32
CA GLN A 22 4.85 -13.84 -5.23
C GLN A 22 6.25 -13.88 -5.86
N ILE A 23 6.40 -13.30 -7.06
CA ILE A 23 7.69 -13.24 -7.76
C ILE A 23 8.70 -12.41 -6.95
N LEU A 24 8.29 -11.25 -6.44
CA LEU A 24 9.17 -10.39 -5.65
C LEU A 24 9.55 -11.01 -4.31
N LYS A 25 8.65 -11.77 -3.68
CA LYS A 25 8.99 -12.53 -2.48
C LYS A 25 10.13 -13.51 -2.76
N GLU A 26 10.01 -14.34 -3.79
CA GLU A 26 11.04 -15.29 -4.20
C GLU A 26 12.36 -14.58 -4.56
N TYR A 27 12.27 -13.45 -5.26
CA TYR A 27 13.41 -12.62 -5.63
C TYR A 27 14.17 -12.11 -4.40
N PHE A 28 13.49 -11.55 -3.41
CA PHE A 28 14.11 -11.05 -2.19
C PHE A 28 14.68 -12.17 -1.32
N GLU A 29 13.98 -13.31 -1.22
CA GLU A 29 14.49 -14.50 -0.51
C GLU A 29 15.80 -15.01 -1.14
N GLN A 30 15.91 -15.05 -2.48
CA GLN A 30 17.15 -15.41 -3.19
C GLN A 30 18.29 -14.42 -2.96
N LYS A 31 17.97 -13.14 -2.69
CA LYS A 31 18.96 -12.11 -2.32
C LYS A 31 19.31 -12.11 -0.81
N GLY A 32 18.80 -13.06 -0.05
CA GLY A 32 19.07 -13.22 1.38
C GLY A 32 18.30 -12.25 2.28
N PHE A 33 17.18 -11.70 1.82
CA PHE A 33 16.29 -10.91 2.65
C PHE A 33 15.31 -11.81 3.41
N LYS A 34 15.03 -11.45 4.65
CA LYS A 34 13.81 -11.88 5.32
C LYS A 34 12.63 -11.11 4.74
N VAL A 35 11.64 -11.82 4.23
CA VAL A 35 10.45 -11.21 3.63
C VAL A 35 9.27 -11.33 4.58
N PHE A 36 8.65 -10.19 4.88
CA PHE A 36 7.32 -10.09 5.47
C PHE A 36 6.34 -9.60 4.43
N THR A 37 5.06 -9.98 4.55
CA THR A 37 4.00 -9.52 3.64
C THR A 37 2.82 -8.97 4.44
N VAL A 38 2.28 -7.85 3.97
CA VAL A 38 1.00 -7.30 4.42
C VAL A 38 -0.02 -7.59 3.32
N GLU A 39 -0.93 -8.53 3.57
CA GLU A 39 -1.94 -8.97 2.60
C GLU A 39 -3.06 -7.94 2.43
N GLU A 40 -3.71 -7.96 1.25
CA GLU A 40 -4.83 -7.09 0.92
C GLU A 40 -5.93 -7.14 1.99
N THR A 41 -6.29 -5.99 2.51
CA THR A 41 -7.22 -5.89 3.64
C THR A 41 -8.69 -5.93 3.21
N ALA A 42 -9.04 -5.39 2.04
CA ALA A 42 -10.43 -5.38 1.58
C ALA A 42 -11.06 -6.77 1.53
N THR A 43 -10.27 -7.78 1.12
CA THR A 43 -10.73 -9.18 1.07
C THR A 43 -11.08 -9.73 2.47
N SER A 44 -10.30 -9.44 3.50
CA SER A 44 -10.60 -9.90 4.87
C SER A 44 -11.82 -9.21 5.45
N VAL A 45 -11.99 -7.91 5.22
CA VAL A 45 -13.17 -7.15 5.65
C VAL A 45 -14.44 -7.68 4.98
N ILE A 46 -14.42 -7.97 3.67
CA ILE A 46 -15.57 -8.57 2.97
C ILE A 46 -15.88 -9.97 3.53
N ARG A 47 -14.87 -10.80 3.78
CA ARG A 47 -15.04 -12.14 4.37
C ARG A 47 -15.64 -12.11 5.78
N SER A 48 -15.43 -11.03 6.53
CA SER A 48 -16.08 -10.84 7.83
C SER A 48 -17.59 -10.54 7.73
N GLY A 49 -18.13 -10.39 6.52
CA GLY A 49 -19.52 -10.07 6.25
C GLY A 49 -19.80 -8.58 6.07
N ALA A 50 -18.81 -7.71 6.18
CA ALA A 50 -18.94 -6.28 5.96
C ALA A 50 -18.92 -5.97 4.45
N ILE A 51 -20.09 -6.00 3.80
CA ILE A 51 -20.25 -5.69 2.38
C ILE A 51 -20.80 -4.28 2.24
N PRO A 52 -20.17 -3.39 1.44
CA PRO A 52 -20.62 -2.02 1.26
C PRO A 52 -21.91 -1.97 0.41
N LYS A 53 -22.74 -0.94 0.65
CA LYS A 53 -23.90 -0.64 -0.20
C LYS A 53 -23.43 -0.29 -1.63
N PRO A 54 -24.24 -0.58 -2.69
CA PRO A 54 -25.62 -1.07 -2.63
C PRO A 54 -25.79 -2.59 -2.38
N ASP A 55 -24.73 -3.39 -2.55
CA ASP A 55 -24.80 -4.86 -2.53
C ASP A 55 -24.93 -5.43 -1.10
N GLY A 56 -24.55 -4.63 -0.08
CA GLY A 56 -24.62 -5.01 1.33
C GLY A 56 -25.33 -3.98 2.21
N SER A 57 -25.11 -4.06 3.54
CA SER A 57 -25.76 -3.23 4.55
C SER A 57 -24.86 -2.13 5.12
N VAL A 58 -23.56 -2.20 4.89
CA VAL A 58 -22.57 -1.25 5.46
C VAL A 58 -22.43 -0.03 4.56
N SER A 59 -22.35 1.19 5.12
CA SER A 59 -22.05 2.37 4.31
C SER A 59 -20.61 2.30 3.78
N LEU A 60 -20.36 2.91 2.61
CA LEU A 60 -19.02 2.94 2.02
C LEU A 60 -18.00 3.59 2.98
N GLU A 61 -18.40 4.65 3.68
CA GLU A 61 -17.53 5.31 4.67
C GLU A 61 -17.13 4.36 5.81
N VAL A 62 -18.08 3.63 6.39
CA VAL A 62 -17.78 2.65 7.46
C VAL A 62 -16.95 1.49 6.92
N PHE A 63 -17.22 1.01 5.70
CA PHE A 63 -16.43 -0.04 5.07
C PHE A 63 -14.96 0.40 4.86
N GLN A 64 -14.73 1.61 4.36
CA GLN A 64 -13.38 2.13 4.19
C GLN A 64 -12.69 2.44 5.53
N TRP A 65 -13.44 2.85 6.54
CA TRP A 65 -12.91 2.96 7.90
C TRP A 65 -12.40 1.61 8.42
N MET A 66 -13.18 0.53 8.24
CA MET A 66 -12.74 -0.81 8.62
C MET A 66 -11.46 -1.24 7.90
N ILE A 67 -11.38 -0.97 6.59
CA ILE A 67 -10.16 -1.26 5.81
C ILE A 67 -8.98 -0.45 6.35
N LEU A 68 -9.14 0.85 6.60
CA LEU A 68 -8.08 1.72 7.11
C LEU A 68 -7.53 1.22 8.45
N ILE A 69 -8.41 0.90 9.41
CA ILE A 69 -8.00 0.43 10.74
C ILE A 69 -7.32 -0.92 10.68
N GLU A 70 -7.87 -1.87 9.93
CA GLU A 70 -7.27 -3.20 9.78
C GLU A 70 -5.92 -3.12 9.04
N GLN A 71 -5.81 -2.29 7.99
CA GLN A 71 -4.56 -2.06 7.27
C GLN A 71 -3.48 -1.51 8.21
N LEU A 72 -3.77 -0.44 8.95
CA LEU A 72 -2.85 0.15 9.91
C LEU A 72 -2.43 -0.85 10.98
N SER A 73 -3.36 -1.63 11.52
CA SER A 73 -3.06 -2.65 12.54
C SER A 73 -2.11 -3.73 12.00
N LYS A 74 -2.34 -4.22 10.78
CA LYS A 74 -1.46 -5.19 10.11
C LYS A 74 -0.08 -4.60 9.88
N GLU A 75 0.00 -3.38 9.35
CA GLU A 75 1.27 -2.72 9.04
C GLU A 75 2.11 -2.48 10.30
N ILE A 76 1.49 -1.98 11.39
CA ILE A 76 2.17 -1.76 12.66
C ILE A 76 2.68 -3.10 13.23
N ALA A 77 1.86 -4.14 13.23
CA ALA A 77 2.25 -5.46 13.73
C ALA A 77 3.41 -6.07 12.94
N ILE A 78 3.36 -5.99 11.62
CA ILE A 78 4.42 -6.52 10.74
C ILE A 78 5.71 -5.71 10.86
N ARG A 79 5.64 -4.36 10.91
CA ARG A 79 6.83 -3.53 11.15
C ARG A 79 7.49 -3.86 12.48
N LYS A 80 6.69 -4.09 13.53
CA LYS A 80 7.22 -4.49 14.83
C LYS A 80 7.91 -5.85 14.78
N ALA A 81 7.32 -6.84 14.10
CA ALA A 81 7.95 -8.13 13.87
C ALA A 81 9.23 -8.02 13.04
N ALA A 82 9.22 -7.16 12.01
CA ALA A 82 10.40 -6.89 11.19
C ALA A 82 11.54 -6.24 11.98
N VAL A 83 11.24 -5.38 12.94
CA VAL A 83 12.26 -4.81 13.86
C VAL A 83 12.81 -5.87 14.82
N ASP A 84 11.97 -6.77 15.31
CA ASP A 84 12.30 -7.76 16.34
C ASP A 84 13.05 -9.00 15.79
N CYS A 85 12.85 -9.37 14.52
CA CYS A 85 13.49 -10.56 13.95
C CYS A 85 15.03 -10.45 13.93
N ASP A 86 15.75 -11.56 13.87
CA ASP A 86 17.23 -11.59 13.98
C ASP A 86 17.95 -11.20 12.67
N GLU A 87 17.27 -11.24 11.54
CA GLU A 87 17.87 -10.98 10.23
C GLU A 87 18.21 -9.49 10.03
N GLU A 88 19.38 -9.22 9.45
CA GLU A 88 19.86 -7.85 9.21
C GLU A 88 19.24 -7.18 7.99
N LYS A 89 18.93 -7.97 6.95
CA LYS A 89 18.28 -7.52 5.71
C LYS A 89 16.81 -7.95 5.72
N VAL A 90 15.91 -7.01 5.82
CA VAL A 90 14.47 -7.27 5.89
C VAL A 90 13.75 -6.47 4.81
N VAL A 91 12.75 -7.05 4.17
CA VAL A 91 11.80 -6.34 3.32
C VAL A 91 10.37 -6.62 3.78
N ILE A 92 9.54 -5.60 3.76
CA ILE A 92 8.09 -5.72 3.94
C ILE A 92 7.43 -5.41 2.60
N LEU A 93 6.71 -6.37 2.04
CA LEU A 93 5.93 -6.22 0.82
C LEU A 93 4.46 -5.97 1.19
N TYR A 94 3.93 -4.83 0.77
CA TYR A 94 2.56 -4.44 1.04
C TYR A 94 1.69 -4.68 -0.20
N ASP A 95 0.66 -5.56 -0.11
CA ASP A 95 -0.41 -5.64 -1.12
C ASP A 95 -1.42 -4.53 -0.83
N ARG A 96 -1.23 -3.39 -1.46
CA ARG A 96 -1.81 -2.10 -1.14
C ARG A 96 -1.31 -1.55 0.21
N ALA A 97 -1.54 -0.26 0.43
CA ALA A 97 -1.18 0.41 1.66
C ALA A 97 -2.20 1.51 2.01
N VAL A 98 -1.95 2.22 3.10
CA VAL A 98 -2.94 3.14 3.69
C VAL A 98 -3.49 4.17 2.70
N LEU A 99 -2.66 4.75 1.82
CA LEU A 99 -3.11 5.75 0.86
C LEU A 99 -4.01 5.21 -0.24
N ASP A 100 -4.01 3.91 -0.52
CA ASP A 100 -4.93 3.30 -1.48
C ASP A 100 -6.41 3.54 -1.12
N ASN A 101 -6.72 3.76 0.18
CA ASN A 101 -8.08 4.09 0.61
C ASN A 101 -8.63 5.37 -0.05
N ARG A 102 -7.76 6.33 -0.43
CA ARG A 102 -8.17 7.56 -1.14
C ARG A 102 -8.85 7.29 -2.48
N ALA A 103 -8.52 6.19 -3.13
CA ALA A 103 -9.11 5.80 -4.41
C ALA A 103 -10.60 5.43 -4.33
N TYR A 104 -11.12 5.18 -3.13
CA TYR A 104 -12.45 4.62 -2.94
C TYR A 104 -13.43 5.57 -2.22
N ILE A 105 -12.94 6.67 -1.66
CA ILE A 105 -13.72 7.70 -0.96
C ILE A 105 -13.23 9.10 -1.33
N SER A 106 -14.03 10.12 -1.06
CA SER A 106 -13.59 11.49 -1.29
C SER A 106 -12.40 11.85 -0.40
N HIS A 107 -11.49 12.69 -0.91
CA HIS A 107 -10.34 13.20 -0.16
C HIS A 107 -10.76 13.80 1.20
N LYS A 108 -11.89 14.54 1.24
CA LYS A 108 -12.43 15.11 2.49
C LYS A 108 -12.76 14.04 3.54
N ILE A 109 -13.34 12.89 3.13
CA ILE A 109 -13.67 11.80 4.04
C ILE A 109 -12.39 11.13 4.51
N PHE A 110 -11.47 10.84 3.61
CA PHE A 110 -10.17 10.26 3.96
C PHE A 110 -9.40 11.15 4.93
N GLN A 111 -9.30 12.46 4.66
CA GLN A 111 -8.64 13.41 5.56
C GLN A 111 -9.26 13.40 6.96
N LYS A 112 -10.59 13.41 7.07
CA LYS A 112 -11.29 13.30 8.36
C LYS A 112 -10.92 12.00 9.09
N MET A 113 -10.78 10.90 8.37
CA MET A 113 -10.39 9.60 8.96
C MET A 113 -8.97 9.64 9.54
N ILE A 114 -8.01 10.13 8.79
CA ILE A 114 -6.62 10.19 9.27
C ILE A 114 -6.43 11.25 10.36
N ASP A 115 -7.16 12.37 10.31
CA ASP A 115 -7.16 13.38 11.37
C ASP A 115 -7.67 12.80 12.70
N GLN A 116 -8.69 11.92 12.68
CA GLN A 116 -9.16 11.21 13.87
C GLN A 116 -8.10 10.30 14.50
N LEU A 117 -7.16 9.82 13.69
CA LEU A 117 -6.03 8.99 14.14
C LEU A 117 -4.80 9.84 14.50
N GLY A 118 -4.85 11.15 14.34
CA GLY A 118 -3.73 12.05 14.58
C GLY A 118 -2.55 11.88 13.59
N ILE A 119 -2.82 11.37 12.39
CA ILE A 119 -1.79 11.14 11.36
C ILE A 119 -2.04 12.01 10.12
N THR A 120 -1.00 12.27 9.36
CA THR A 120 -1.04 13.07 8.13
C THR A 120 -0.63 12.24 6.91
N GLU A 121 -1.05 12.64 5.71
CA GLU A 121 -0.62 11.99 4.47
C GLU A 121 0.92 12.01 4.31
N LYS A 122 1.57 13.09 4.73
CA LYS A 122 3.04 13.19 4.72
C LYS A 122 3.70 12.13 5.60
N GLN A 123 3.14 11.88 6.79
CA GLN A 123 3.63 10.80 7.67
C GLN A 123 3.40 9.43 7.04
N ILE A 124 2.20 9.18 6.48
CA ILE A 124 1.90 7.92 5.80
C ILE A 124 2.90 7.68 4.66
N MET A 125 3.18 8.70 3.82
CA MET A 125 4.18 8.62 2.76
C MET A 125 5.59 8.29 3.28
N SER A 126 5.95 8.77 4.46
CA SER A 126 7.27 8.51 5.06
C SER A 126 7.46 7.06 5.52
N TRP A 127 6.41 6.29 5.64
CA TRP A 127 6.48 4.88 6.07
C TRP A 127 6.96 3.93 4.97
N TYR A 128 6.95 4.38 3.71
CA TYR A 128 7.29 3.54 2.56
C TYR A 128 8.52 4.09 1.83
N ASP A 129 9.37 3.18 1.39
CA ASP A 129 10.60 3.49 0.68
C ASP A 129 10.41 3.47 -0.83
N LEU A 130 9.51 2.58 -1.33
CA LEU A 130 9.25 2.42 -2.75
C LEU A 130 7.78 2.10 -3.00
N ILE A 131 7.17 2.75 -3.99
CA ILE A 131 5.78 2.53 -4.43
C ILE A 131 5.78 2.09 -5.89
N LEU A 132 5.42 0.82 -6.12
CA LEU A 132 5.33 0.21 -7.44
C LEU A 132 3.86 0.14 -7.86
N HIS A 133 3.45 1.07 -8.71
CA HIS A 133 2.08 1.14 -9.21
C HIS A 133 1.94 0.34 -10.50
N MET A 134 1.16 -0.74 -10.45
CA MET A 134 0.88 -1.61 -11.58
C MET A 134 -0.44 -1.22 -12.24
N VAL A 135 -0.36 -0.59 -13.40
CA VAL A 135 -1.53 -0.13 -14.14
C VAL A 135 -2.41 -1.31 -14.58
N SER A 136 -3.72 -1.18 -14.32
CA SER A 136 -4.72 -2.15 -14.77
C SER A 136 -4.84 -2.15 -16.30
N PRO A 137 -4.93 -3.33 -16.96
CA PRO A 137 -5.24 -3.38 -18.39
C PRO A 137 -6.55 -2.72 -18.77
N ALA A 138 -7.50 -2.56 -17.85
CA ALA A 138 -8.73 -1.82 -18.10
C ALA A 138 -8.48 -0.35 -18.48
N TYR A 139 -7.37 0.22 -18.02
CA TYR A 139 -7.02 1.61 -18.24
C TYR A 139 -6.38 1.85 -19.61
N ASP A 140 -5.33 1.11 -19.94
CA ASP A 140 -4.50 1.33 -21.12
C ASP A 140 -4.63 0.24 -22.21
N LYS A 141 -5.17 -0.97 -21.88
CA LYS A 141 -5.42 -2.07 -22.84
C LYS A 141 -6.78 -2.74 -22.60
N PRO A 142 -7.91 -2.04 -22.78
CA PRO A 142 -9.26 -2.56 -22.48
C PRO A 142 -9.61 -3.83 -23.25
N ASP A 143 -9.09 -4.00 -24.45
CA ASP A 143 -9.33 -5.22 -25.26
C ASP A 143 -8.71 -6.48 -24.63
N VAL A 144 -7.64 -6.34 -23.88
CA VAL A 144 -7.01 -7.44 -23.12
C VAL A 144 -7.81 -7.73 -21.85
N TYR A 145 -8.31 -6.69 -21.19
CA TYR A 145 -9.12 -6.80 -19.99
C TYR A 145 -10.42 -7.58 -20.23
N ASN A 146 -11.07 -7.36 -21.38
CA ASN A 146 -12.35 -7.97 -21.75
C ASN A 146 -12.26 -9.45 -22.13
N LYS A 147 -11.10 -9.97 -22.51
CA LYS A 147 -10.95 -11.36 -22.99
C LYS A 147 -11.11 -12.45 -21.93
N GLY A 148 -11.20 -12.12 -20.66
CA GLY A 148 -11.15 -13.08 -19.57
C GLY A 148 -12.47 -13.44 -18.89
N ASN A 149 -13.53 -12.61 -18.96
CA ASN A 149 -14.79 -12.88 -18.24
C ASN A 149 -15.90 -11.90 -18.63
N VAL A 150 -17.05 -12.42 -19.08
CA VAL A 150 -18.23 -11.63 -19.48
C VAL A 150 -18.77 -10.76 -18.32
N ALA A 151 -18.70 -11.25 -17.08
CA ALA A 151 -19.11 -10.50 -15.89
C ALA A 151 -18.23 -9.24 -15.61
N ARG A 152 -17.05 -9.14 -16.24
CA ARG A 152 -16.16 -7.97 -16.14
C ARG A 152 -16.47 -6.88 -17.16
N MET A 153 -17.22 -7.19 -18.23
CA MET A 153 -17.56 -6.19 -19.26
C MET A 153 -18.46 -5.07 -18.73
N GLU A 154 -19.34 -5.37 -17.78
CA GLU A 154 -20.23 -4.39 -17.16
C GLU A 154 -19.49 -3.39 -16.24
N ASN A 155 -18.17 -3.56 -16.00
CA ASN A 155 -17.42 -2.81 -15.01
C ASN A 155 -16.09 -2.17 -15.51
N VAL A 156 -15.82 -2.16 -16.82
CA VAL A 156 -14.58 -1.60 -17.40
C VAL A 156 -14.44 -0.11 -17.05
N GLU A 157 -15.51 0.65 -17.18
CA GLU A 157 -15.55 2.08 -16.86
C GLU A 157 -15.23 2.31 -15.37
N ARG A 158 -15.84 1.50 -14.50
CA ARG A 158 -15.52 1.56 -13.07
C ARG A 158 -14.08 1.17 -12.77
N ALA A 159 -13.54 0.15 -13.43
CA ALA A 159 -12.17 -0.28 -13.28
C ALA A 159 -11.17 0.80 -13.74
N ARG A 160 -11.48 1.53 -14.81
CA ARG A 160 -10.70 2.69 -15.29
C ARG A 160 -10.73 3.83 -14.29
N GLN A 161 -11.89 4.15 -13.73
CA GLN A 161 -12.01 5.20 -12.74
C GLN A 161 -11.22 4.86 -11.48
N VAL A 162 -11.37 3.62 -10.97
CA VAL A 162 -10.59 3.14 -9.81
C VAL A 162 -9.09 3.19 -10.07
N GLU A 163 -8.65 2.87 -11.30
CA GLU A 163 -7.23 2.98 -11.67
C GLU A 163 -6.76 4.43 -11.59
N ALA A 164 -7.48 5.37 -12.22
CA ALA A 164 -7.15 6.80 -12.16
C ALA A 164 -7.11 7.32 -10.72
N ASP A 165 -8.14 6.99 -9.94
CA ASP A 165 -8.24 7.37 -8.53
C ASP A 165 -7.08 6.75 -7.69
N THR A 166 -6.63 5.54 -8.04
CA THR A 166 -5.50 4.87 -7.34
C THR A 166 -4.16 5.51 -7.71
N ILE A 167 -3.97 5.93 -8.95
CA ILE A 167 -2.78 6.69 -9.36
C ILE A 167 -2.74 8.01 -8.58
N ASP A 168 -3.85 8.73 -8.51
CA ASP A 168 -3.96 10.04 -7.84
C ASP A 168 -3.92 9.93 -6.31
N ALA A 169 -4.23 8.75 -5.75
CA ALA A 169 -4.14 8.49 -4.32
C ALA A 169 -2.70 8.63 -3.78
N TRP A 170 -1.71 8.33 -4.61
CA TRP A 170 -0.31 8.44 -4.28
C TRP A 170 0.30 9.70 -4.89
N PRO A 171 0.79 10.66 -4.06
CA PRO A 171 1.45 11.86 -4.55
C PRO A 171 2.63 11.55 -5.48
N GLU A 172 2.85 12.41 -6.46
CA GLU A 172 4.04 12.31 -7.31
C GLU A 172 5.31 12.59 -6.51
N CYS A 173 6.23 11.65 -6.53
CA CYS A 173 7.52 11.73 -5.87
C CYS A 173 8.51 10.72 -6.51
N ASP A 174 9.77 10.83 -6.17
CA ASP A 174 10.86 9.95 -6.62
C ASP A 174 10.74 8.49 -6.16
N LYS A 175 9.91 8.22 -5.15
CA LYS A 175 9.62 6.87 -4.64
C LYS A 175 8.53 6.14 -5.45
N LYS A 176 7.74 6.85 -6.26
CA LYS A 176 6.61 6.30 -7.01
C LYS A 176 7.00 5.97 -8.44
N HIS A 177 6.84 4.71 -8.82
CA HIS A 177 7.09 4.22 -10.17
C HIS A 177 5.84 3.58 -10.74
N VAL A 178 5.41 4.03 -11.94
CA VAL A 178 4.19 3.56 -12.59
C VAL A 178 4.55 2.66 -13.77
N PHE A 179 4.03 1.43 -13.75
CA PHE A 179 4.28 0.40 -14.76
C PHE A 179 3.05 0.18 -15.62
N TYR A 180 3.09 0.72 -16.85
CA TYR A 180 2.04 0.60 -17.85
C TYR A 180 2.08 -0.79 -18.54
N ASN A 181 1.03 -1.10 -19.32
CA ASN A 181 0.96 -2.35 -20.10
C ASN A 181 1.53 -2.15 -21.53
N ASP A 182 2.59 -1.39 -21.69
CA ASP A 182 3.32 -1.14 -22.94
C ASP A 182 4.21 -2.31 -23.37
N CYS A 183 4.43 -3.28 -22.49
CA CYS A 183 5.18 -4.51 -22.70
C CYS A 183 4.38 -5.74 -22.20
N ASP A 184 4.96 -6.94 -22.32
CA ASP A 184 4.41 -8.14 -21.70
C ASP A 184 4.67 -8.19 -20.18
N PHE A 185 4.04 -9.12 -19.49
CA PHE A 185 4.12 -9.21 -18.03
C PHE A 185 5.54 -9.57 -17.53
N PRO A 186 6.29 -10.51 -18.14
CA PRO A 186 7.67 -10.78 -17.75
C PRO A 186 8.57 -9.55 -17.86
N GLU A 187 8.46 -8.77 -18.94
CA GLU A 187 9.24 -7.55 -19.12
C GLU A 187 8.83 -6.46 -18.10
N LYS A 188 7.54 -6.35 -17.77
CA LYS A 188 7.06 -5.46 -16.71
C LYS A 188 7.74 -5.81 -15.36
N ILE A 189 7.79 -7.10 -15.02
CA ILE A 189 8.46 -7.58 -13.80
C ILE A 189 9.96 -7.28 -13.83
N ARG A 190 10.62 -7.48 -14.98
CA ARG A 190 12.05 -7.16 -15.15
C ARG A 190 12.33 -5.68 -14.84
N ARG A 191 11.52 -4.76 -15.40
CA ARG A 191 11.64 -3.32 -15.14
C ARG A 191 11.37 -2.98 -13.67
N MET A 192 10.42 -3.65 -13.02
CA MET A 192 10.17 -3.48 -11.59
C MET A 192 11.40 -3.90 -10.76
N ILE A 193 12.01 -5.03 -11.10
CA ILE A 193 13.21 -5.52 -10.42
C ILE A 193 14.38 -4.55 -10.59
N GLU A 194 14.56 -3.95 -11.77
CA GLU A 194 15.60 -2.94 -12.00
C GLU A 194 15.42 -1.72 -11.07
N VAL A 195 14.21 -1.21 -10.94
CA VAL A 195 13.91 -0.10 -10.01
C VAL A 195 14.18 -0.51 -8.56
N ILE A 196 13.81 -1.74 -8.18
CA ILE A 196 14.08 -2.28 -6.84
C ILE A 196 15.59 -2.39 -6.60
N ASP A 197 16.37 -2.87 -7.57
CA ASP A 197 17.82 -3.01 -7.44
C ASP A 197 18.52 -1.66 -7.29
N GLU A 198 18.07 -0.65 -8.04
CA GLU A 198 18.56 0.72 -7.87
C GLU A 198 18.26 1.26 -6.46
N GLU A 199 17.09 0.98 -5.91
CA GLU A 199 16.73 1.42 -4.55
C GLU A 199 17.51 0.66 -3.48
N ILE A 200 17.69 -0.66 -3.63
CA ILE A 200 18.56 -1.45 -2.76
C ILE A 200 19.99 -0.90 -2.77
N ALA A 201 20.53 -0.58 -3.94
CA ALA A 201 21.88 -0.03 -4.07
C ALA A 201 22.02 1.34 -3.37
N LYS A 202 21.03 2.25 -3.52
CA LYS A 202 20.99 3.52 -2.77
C LYS A 202 20.94 3.27 -1.27
N TRP A 203 20.08 2.37 -0.84
CA TRP A 203 19.86 1.99 0.53
C TRP A 203 21.10 1.32 1.17
N GLU A 204 21.88 0.53 0.41
CA GLU A 204 23.15 -0.02 0.86
C GLU A 204 24.25 1.05 0.96
N ASN A 205 24.30 2.01 0.03
CA ASN A 205 25.31 3.07 -0.02
C ASN A 205 25.06 4.20 1.01
N THR A 206 23.83 4.46 1.43
CA THR A 206 23.49 5.55 2.37
C THR A 206 24.08 5.32 3.76
N GLN A 207 24.64 4.16 4.07
CA GLN A 207 25.24 3.85 5.38
C GLN A 207 26.65 4.40 5.60
N GLU A 208 27.32 4.91 4.58
CA GLU A 208 28.64 5.53 4.79
C GLU A 208 28.55 7.00 5.27
N THR A 209 27.38 7.64 5.28
CA THR A 209 27.29 9.11 5.44
C THR A 209 26.33 9.63 6.52
N ILE A 210 25.71 8.82 7.37
CA ILE A 210 24.82 9.35 8.42
C ILE A 210 25.55 9.40 9.76
N GLN A 211 26.30 10.49 9.96
CA GLN A 211 26.44 11.11 11.30
C GLN A 211 25.15 11.88 11.58
N ILE A 212 24.48 11.46 12.63
CA ILE A 212 23.17 11.92 13.11
C ILE A 212 23.18 13.44 13.32
N GLN A 213 22.35 14.17 12.59
CA GLN A 213 21.78 15.42 13.06
C GLN A 213 20.38 15.12 13.57
N GLU A 214 20.22 15.00 14.87
CA GLU A 214 18.92 15.07 15.53
C GLU A 214 18.38 16.49 15.37
N THR A 215 17.46 16.68 14.42
CA THR A 215 16.63 17.87 14.39
C THR A 215 15.40 17.61 15.25
N GLU A 216 15.15 18.50 16.21
CA GLU A 216 13.90 18.54 16.96
C GLU A 216 12.72 18.65 15.97
N GLY A 217 12.10 17.52 15.66
CA GLY A 217 10.95 17.43 14.77
C GLY A 217 9.63 17.46 15.54
N GLU A 218 8.59 17.90 14.89
CA GLU A 218 7.20 17.84 15.37
C GLU A 218 6.91 16.46 15.99
N LYS A 219 6.31 16.44 17.19
CA LYS A 219 5.89 15.19 17.82
C LYS A 219 4.79 14.53 16.99
N HIS A 220 5.14 13.44 16.35
CA HIS A 220 4.19 12.59 15.64
C HIS A 220 3.66 11.49 16.59
N PRO A 221 2.39 11.05 16.45
CA PRO A 221 1.87 9.99 17.30
C PRO A 221 2.70 8.72 17.11
N THR A 222 3.02 8.08 18.22
CA THR A 222 3.68 6.77 18.22
C THR A 222 2.72 5.67 17.75
N ASP A 223 3.23 4.53 17.33
CA ASP A 223 2.39 3.36 16.99
C ASP A 223 1.43 3.00 18.14
N THR A 224 1.88 3.17 19.40
CA THR A 224 1.04 2.92 20.57
C THR A 224 -0.12 3.91 20.68
N GLU A 225 0.11 5.19 20.39
CA GLU A 225 -0.93 6.22 20.39
C GLU A 225 -1.94 6.00 19.26
N ILE A 226 -1.47 5.60 18.07
CA ILE A 226 -2.35 5.22 16.95
C ILE A 226 -3.22 4.03 17.34
N ILE A 227 -2.64 2.97 17.92
CA ILE A 227 -3.38 1.78 18.39
C ILE A 227 -4.40 2.17 19.46
N TYR A 228 -4.02 3.02 20.42
CA TYR A 228 -4.95 3.49 21.45
C TYR A 228 -6.15 4.21 20.85
N THR A 229 -5.93 5.08 19.87
CA THR A 229 -7.00 5.80 19.15
C THR A 229 -7.90 4.83 18.36
N MET A 230 -7.32 3.78 17.76
CA MET A 230 -8.11 2.73 17.08
C MET A 230 -9.04 1.96 18.02
N ILE A 231 -8.60 1.68 19.23
CA ILE A 231 -9.37 0.89 20.22
C ILE A 231 -10.46 1.75 20.88
N HIS A 232 -10.25 3.06 20.99
CA HIS A 232 -11.15 3.99 21.68
C HIS A 232 -11.74 5.08 20.75
N PRO A 233 -12.32 4.73 19.59
CA PRO A 233 -12.79 5.71 18.61
C PRO A 233 -13.92 6.62 19.11
N LEU A 234 -14.67 6.19 20.13
CA LEU A 234 -15.82 6.94 20.66
C LEU A 234 -15.43 8.08 21.64
N GLN A 235 -14.20 8.17 22.08
CA GLN A 235 -13.77 9.26 22.97
C GLN A 235 -13.54 10.59 22.21
N PHE A 236 -13.38 10.54 20.88
CA PHE A 236 -13.10 11.69 20.01
C PHE A 236 -14.31 12.22 19.23
N VAL A 237 -15.51 11.62 19.39
CA VAL A 237 -16.75 12.04 18.71
C VAL A 237 -17.53 13.10 19.50
N LYS A 238 -16.98 13.62 20.58
CA LYS A 238 -17.59 14.75 21.32
C LYS A 238 -16.79 16.01 21.05
N HIS A 239 -17.12 16.68 19.90
CA HIS A 239 -17.21 18.17 19.81
C HIS A 239 -17.71 18.56 18.43
#